data_1ea54d6e9035747efed4d23095cef172
#
_entry.id   1ea54d6e9035747efed4d23095cef172
#
_cell.length_a   1.000
_cell.length_b   1.000
_cell.length_c   1.000
_cell.angle_alpha   90.00
_cell.angle_beta   90.00
_cell.angle_gamma   90.00
#
_symmetry.space_group_name_H-M   'P 1'
#
loop_
_entity.id
_entity.type
_entity.pdbx_description
1 polymer ?
#
loop_
_entity_poly.entity_id
_entity_poly.type
_entity_poly.pdbx_seq_one_letter_code
_entity_poly.pdbx_strand_id
1 'polypeptide(L)'
;RNDLAVAFRTKAKKVAENEKLEKEVLLLLNKLENGDKKIINEFKKIVDISIKGQIKILSELNIKYDKFDYESSYLWSRKTHEALKLLEKTGKFFFDKDNRFVLDEKGFELGMKVPVLVLTRGDGTSLYPLRDIAYALDIGTKGKNIVVLGEDQKLYNEQINAALKLLEKKTRKAVYYSFVLLDEGKMSTRKGNIVLLEDFMSEALKKAGTELKQRYKKIDSKAAKVIGYGALKYGILKVSPEKNVIFNWQQALNFEGETAPYIQYAYARISSIIKKYKRQLPKKADFSLLDSKEEIELIKKLSA
;
A
#
# COMPACT_ATOMS: atom_id res chain seq x y z
N ARG A 1 -1.61 5.42 21.66
CA ARG A 1 -1.45 5.56 20.19
C ARG A 1 -2.47 6.51 19.59
N ASN A 2 -3.76 6.39 19.93
CA ASN A 2 -4.78 7.37 19.53
C ASN A 2 -4.41 8.78 19.99
N ASP A 3 -3.91 8.92 21.22
CA ASP A 3 -3.47 10.20 21.78
C ASP A 3 -2.33 10.84 21.01
N LEU A 4 -1.40 10.02 20.47
CA LEU A 4 -0.30 10.50 19.61
C LEU A 4 -0.81 11.01 18.26
N ALA A 5 -1.75 10.30 17.63
CA ALA A 5 -2.35 10.71 16.37
C ALA A 5 -3.20 11.98 16.54
N VAL A 6 -3.95 12.09 17.65
CA VAL A 6 -4.70 13.30 18.03
C VAL A 6 -3.75 14.45 18.31
N ALA A 7 -2.68 14.22 19.10
CA ALA A 7 -1.67 15.24 19.38
C ALA A 7 -0.97 15.74 18.14
N PHE A 8 -0.64 14.85 17.19
CA PHE A 8 -0.03 15.20 15.91
C PHE A 8 -0.96 16.10 15.08
N ARG A 9 -2.24 15.72 14.95
CA ARG A 9 -3.23 16.52 14.21
C ARG A 9 -3.45 17.89 14.84
N THR A 10 -3.54 17.95 16.16
CA THR A 10 -3.70 19.20 16.90
C THR A 10 -2.50 20.11 16.68
N LYS A 11 -1.28 19.57 16.68
CA LYS A 11 -0.07 20.34 16.38
C LYS A 11 -0.02 20.78 14.92
N ALA A 12 -0.34 19.88 13.98
CA ALA A 12 -0.39 20.21 12.56
C ALA A 12 -1.40 21.34 12.27
N LYS A 13 -2.57 21.30 12.91
CA LYS A 13 -3.56 22.37 12.81
C LYS A 13 -3.03 23.69 13.37
N LYS A 14 -2.40 23.66 14.55
CA LYS A 14 -1.76 24.86 15.14
C LYS A 14 -0.68 25.45 14.24
N VAL A 15 0.09 24.62 13.54
CA VAL A 15 1.10 25.08 12.57
C VAL A 15 0.42 25.76 11.38
N ALA A 16 -0.61 25.13 10.81
CA ALA A 16 -1.37 25.69 9.67
C ALA A 16 -2.10 26.99 10.00
N GLU A 17 -2.44 27.21 11.26
CA GLU A 17 -3.11 28.44 11.74
C GLU A 17 -2.10 29.50 12.24
N ASN A 18 -0.80 29.26 12.20
CA ASN A 18 0.24 30.15 12.72
C ASN A 18 1.35 30.37 11.69
N GLU A 19 1.31 31.50 11.04
CA GLU A 19 2.25 31.90 9.97
C GLU A 19 3.74 31.80 10.40
N LYS A 20 4.07 32.09 11.65
CA LYS A 20 5.43 31.99 12.17
C LYS A 20 5.88 30.52 12.23
N LEU A 21 5.03 29.63 12.75
CA LEU A 21 5.34 28.21 12.81
C LEU A 21 5.41 27.57 11.43
N GLU A 22 4.57 28.01 10.50
CA GLU A 22 4.62 27.57 9.10
C GLU A 22 5.95 27.94 8.45
N LYS A 23 6.42 29.18 8.64
CA LYS A 23 7.73 29.63 8.16
C LYS A 23 8.87 28.80 8.77
N GLU A 24 8.81 28.48 10.08
CA GLU A 24 9.80 27.63 10.74
C GLU A 24 9.82 26.22 10.12
N VAL A 25 8.67 25.62 9.84
CA VAL A 25 8.59 24.30 9.18
C VAL A 25 9.16 24.35 7.77
N LEU A 26 8.84 25.36 6.98
CA LEU A 26 9.39 25.54 5.63
C LEU A 26 10.92 25.71 5.67
N LEU A 27 11.44 26.44 6.65
CA LEU A 27 12.89 26.58 6.85
C LEU A 27 13.55 25.25 7.18
N LEU A 28 12.92 24.40 8.01
CA LEU A 28 13.42 23.06 8.32
C LEU A 28 13.42 22.16 7.08
N LEU A 29 12.37 22.22 6.25
CA LEU A 29 12.31 21.49 4.99
C LEU A 29 13.39 21.94 4.02
N ASN A 30 13.62 23.25 3.90
CA ASN A 30 14.68 23.80 3.07
C ASN A 30 16.06 23.31 3.53
N LYS A 31 16.36 23.35 4.84
CA LYS A 31 17.58 22.79 5.41
C LYS A 31 17.74 21.30 5.14
N LEU A 32 16.64 20.53 5.25
CA LEU A 32 16.63 19.09 4.96
C LEU A 32 17.00 18.82 3.51
N GLU A 33 16.39 19.54 2.56
CA GLU A 33 16.66 19.38 1.13
C GLU A 33 18.08 19.82 0.75
N ASN A 34 18.59 20.86 1.38
CA ASN A 34 19.95 21.37 1.15
C ASN A 34 21.05 20.60 1.91
N GLY A 35 20.71 19.52 2.57
CA GLY A 35 21.70 18.58 3.11
C GLY A 35 22.23 18.92 4.49
N ASP A 36 21.51 19.72 5.31
CA ASP A 36 21.89 19.96 6.72
C ASP A 36 21.95 18.64 7.49
N LYS A 37 23.17 18.24 7.87
CA LYS A 37 23.43 16.94 8.50
C LYS A 37 22.69 16.73 9.81
N LYS A 38 22.50 17.79 10.60
CA LYS A 38 21.76 17.71 11.88
C LYS A 38 20.29 17.41 11.64
N ILE A 39 19.67 18.19 10.76
CA ILE A 39 18.25 18.01 10.40
C ILE A 39 18.02 16.66 9.74
N ILE A 40 18.88 16.24 8.82
CA ILE A 40 18.84 14.91 8.19
C ILE A 40 18.86 13.80 9.25
N ASN A 41 19.74 13.87 10.23
CA ASN A 41 19.86 12.85 11.26
C ASN A 41 18.63 12.79 12.17
N GLU A 42 18.03 13.92 12.49
CA GLU A 42 16.80 13.99 13.27
C GLU A 42 15.62 13.37 12.50
N PHE A 43 15.43 13.74 11.24
CA PHE A 43 14.39 13.15 10.38
C PHE A 43 14.59 11.64 10.19
N LYS A 44 15.81 11.18 9.90
CA LYS A 44 16.11 9.76 9.75
C LYS A 44 15.72 8.96 10.99
N LYS A 45 16.04 9.44 12.19
CA LYS A 45 15.67 8.76 13.44
C LYS A 45 14.15 8.55 13.54
N ILE A 46 13.35 9.57 13.21
CA ILE A 46 11.89 9.50 13.28
C ILE A 46 11.35 8.51 12.22
N VAL A 47 11.86 8.62 10.99
CA VAL A 47 11.47 7.75 9.88
C VAL A 47 11.82 6.29 10.17
N ASP A 48 13.03 6.02 10.68
CA ASP A 48 13.49 4.67 11.02
C ASP A 48 12.63 4.01 12.12
N ILE A 49 12.21 4.78 13.13
CA ILE A 49 11.28 4.29 14.16
C ILE A 49 9.95 3.90 13.54
N SER A 50 9.41 4.75 12.65
CA SER A 50 8.14 4.52 11.97
C SER A 50 8.21 3.29 11.07
N ILE A 51 9.24 3.17 10.25
CA ILE A 51 9.45 2.03 9.35
C ILE A 51 9.64 0.72 10.13
N LYS A 52 10.44 0.72 11.20
CA LYS A 52 10.59 -0.46 12.07
C LYS A 52 9.24 -0.93 12.63
N GLY A 53 8.39 0.01 13.05
CA GLY A 53 7.02 -0.31 13.51
C GLY A 53 6.18 -0.95 12.41
N GLN A 54 6.18 -0.38 11.20
CA GLN A 54 5.44 -0.92 10.06
C GLN A 54 5.95 -2.31 9.65
N ILE A 55 7.27 -2.50 9.53
CA ILE A 55 7.87 -3.80 9.21
C ILE A 55 7.45 -4.87 10.23
N LYS A 56 7.46 -4.54 11.52
CA LYS A 56 7.03 -5.46 12.58
C LYS A 56 5.58 -5.93 12.38
N ILE A 57 4.66 -5.00 12.12
CA ILE A 57 3.24 -5.33 11.92
C ILE A 57 3.05 -6.16 10.64
N LEU A 58 3.66 -5.74 9.54
CA LEU A 58 3.55 -6.43 8.26
C LEU A 58 4.16 -7.83 8.29
N SER A 59 5.27 -8.02 9.02
CA SER A 59 5.90 -9.33 9.19
C SER A 59 5.00 -10.33 9.91
N GLU A 60 4.16 -9.86 10.84
CA GLU A 60 3.17 -10.72 11.51
C GLU A 60 2.10 -11.26 10.53
N LEU A 61 1.77 -10.49 9.50
CA LEU A 61 0.91 -10.90 8.39
C LEU A 61 1.67 -11.69 7.31
N ASN A 62 2.94 -12.01 7.54
CA ASN A 62 3.85 -12.64 6.57
C ASN A 62 3.99 -11.84 5.26
N ILE A 63 3.96 -10.49 5.38
CA ILE A 63 4.23 -9.56 4.29
C ILE A 63 5.67 -9.08 4.44
N LYS A 64 6.47 -9.25 3.38
CA LYS A 64 7.88 -8.88 3.34
C LYS A 64 8.13 -8.01 2.12
N TYR A 65 9.05 -7.08 2.27
CA TYR A 65 9.55 -6.23 1.20
C TYR A 65 11.03 -6.53 0.99
N ASP A 66 11.44 -6.62 -0.26
CA ASP A 66 12.85 -6.86 -0.61
C ASP A 66 13.68 -5.59 -0.38
N LYS A 67 13.06 -4.41 -0.52
CA LYS A 67 13.76 -3.13 -0.43
C LYS A 67 12.82 -2.00 0.03
N PHE A 68 13.41 -1.06 0.73
CA PHE A 68 12.81 0.23 1.08
C PHE A 68 13.59 1.34 0.37
N ASP A 69 12.93 2.07 -0.50
CA ASP A 69 13.50 3.24 -1.15
C ASP A 69 13.05 4.51 -0.41
N TYR A 70 14.01 5.32 0.00
CA TYR A 70 13.73 6.56 0.72
C TYR A 70 13.63 7.71 -0.27
N GLU A 71 12.51 8.39 -0.31
CA GLU A 71 12.25 9.54 -1.16
C GLU A 71 13.31 10.64 -1.00
N SER A 72 13.78 10.86 0.23
CA SER A 72 14.84 11.80 0.54
C SER A 72 16.18 11.50 -0.14
N SER A 73 16.45 10.25 -0.50
CA SER A 73 17.67 9.89 -1.23
C SER A 73 17.74 10.53 -2.63
N TYR A 74 16.58 10.80 -3.24
CA TYR A 74 16.48 11.45 -4.54
C TYR A 74 16.77 12.96 -4.46
N LEU A 75 16.50 13.57 -3.31
CA LEU A 75 16.89 14.97 -3.03
C LEU A 75 18.40 15.09 -2.94
N TRP A 76 19.01 14.30 -2.06
CA TRP A 76 20.44 14.41 -1.75
C TRP A 76 21.37 13.89 -2.85
N SER A 77 20.87 12.98 -3.69
CA SER A 77 21.58 12.50 -4.89
C SER A 77 21.43 13.40 -6.13
N ARG A 78 20.77 14.56 -5.98
CA ARG A 78 20.44 15.51 -7.05
C ARG A 78 19.57 14.96 -8.18
N LYS A 79 18.97 13.80 -8.03
CA LYS A 79 18.09 13.21 -9.06
C LYS A 79 16.83 14.04 -9.31
N THR A 80 16.31 14.74 -8.31
CA THR A 80 15.23 15.73 -8.49
C THR A 80 15.66 16.88 -9.37
N HIS A 81 16.89 17.39 -9.20
CA HIS A 81 17.42 18.44 -10.04
C HIS A 81 17.66 17.98 -11.48
N GLU A 82 18.12 16.74 -11.66
CA GLU A 82 18.25 16.13 -12.99
C GLU A 82 16.88 15.99 -13.68
N ALA A 83 15.87 15.55 -12.93
CA ALA A 83 14.49 15.46 -13.44
C ALA A 83 13.94 16.84 -13.83
N LEU A 84 14.17 17.89 -13.05
CA LEU A 84 13.82 19.27 -13.42
C LEU A 84 14.46 19.68 -14.74
N LYS A 85 15.77 19.50 -14.87
CA LYS A 85 16.50 19.83 -16.11
C LYS A 85 15.98 19.09 -17.34
N LEU A 86 15.55 17.83 -17.16
CA LEU A 86 14.97 17.07 -18.26
C LEU A 86 13.60 17.63 -18.64
N LEU A 87 12.76 17.97 -17.66
CA LEU A 87 11.45 18.57 -17.91
C LEU A 87 11.57 19.97 -18.52
N GLU A 88 12.55 20.76 -18.10
CA GLU A 88 12.85 22.07 -18.69
C GLU A 88 13.08 22.01 -20.20
N LYS A 89 13.84 21.01 -20.65
CA LYS A 89 14.14 20.80 -22.08
C LYS A 89 12.91 20.45 -22.93
N THR A 90 11.81 20.04 -22.32
CA THR A 90 10.56 19.75 -23.04
C THR A 90 9.85 21.02 -23.56
N GLY A 91 10.21 22.21 -23.04
CA GLY A 91 9.53 23.46 -23.31
C GLY A 91 8.10 23.55 -22.76
N LYS A 92 7.69 22.54 -21.96
CA LYS A 92 6.36 22.43 -21.35
C LYS A 92 6.34 22.82 -19.87
N PHE A 93 7.24 23.72 -19.47
CA PHE A 93 7.27 24.21 -18.09
C PHE A 93 7.23 25.75 -18.07
N PHE A 94 6.82 26.28 -16.94
CA PHE A 94 6.85 27.72 -16.66
C PHE A 94 6.95 27.96 -15.16
N PHE A 95 7.34 29.20 -14.80
CA PHE A 95 7.19 29.69 -13.43
C PHE A 95 5.86 30.42 -13.32
N ASP A 96 5.06 30.06 -12.34
CA ASP A 96 3.83 30.78 -12.06
C ASP A 96 4.08 32.07 -11.24
N LYS A 97 3.00 32.79 -10.93
CA LYS A 97 3.06 34.03 -10.16
C LYS A 97 3.69 33.89 -8.76
N ASP A 98 3.66 32.70 -8.19
CA ASP A 98 4.22 32.36 -6.89
C ASP A 98 5.66 31.82 -7.00
N ASN A 99 6.30 31.98 -8.17
CA ASN A 99 7.65 31.51 -8.49
C ASN A 99 7.80 29.98 -8.31
N ARG A 100 6.72 29.21 -8.54
CA ARG A 100 6.74 27.75 -8.49
C ARG A 100 7.04 27.19 -9.87
N PHE A 101 7.84 26.13 -9.91
CA PHE A 101 8.08 25.38 -11.13
C PHE A 101 6.84 24.52 -11.45
N VAL A 102 6.22 24.77 -12.57
CA VAL A 102 4.96 24.15 -12.98
C VAL A 102 5.14 23.50 -14.36
N LEU A 103 4.69 22.26 -14.49
CA LEU A 103 4.66 21.53 -15.74
C LEU A 103 3.30 21.72 -16.41
N ASP A 104 3.29 22.14 -17.69
CA ASP A 104 2.10 22.20 -18.52
C ASP A 104 1.81 20.82 -19.10
N GLU A 105 0.71 20.22 -18.66
CA GLU A 105 0.24 18.92 -19.11
C GLU A 105 -0.88 19.04 -20.16
N LYS A 106 -1.05 20.21 -20.77
CA LYS A 106 -2.02 20.42 -21.85
C LYS A 106 -1.70 19.50 -23.03
N GLY A 107 -2.73 18.81 -23.51
CA GLY A 107 -2.61 17.79 -24.57
C GLY A 107 -2.66 16.35 -24.04
N PHE A 108 -2.66 16.16 -22.70
CA PHE A 108 -3.00 14.91 -22.06
C PHE A 108 -4.45 14.96 -21.57
N GLU A 109 -5.23 13.94 -21.84
CA GLU A 109 -6.65 13.87 -21.44
C GLU A 109 -6.77 13.51 -19.94
N LEU A 110 -6.45 14.47 -19.07
CA LEU A 110 -6.42 14.26 -17.62
C LEU A 110 -7.74 14.56 -16.91
N GLY A 111 -8.80 14.97 -17.65
CA GLY A 111 -10.08 15.33 -17.03
C GLY A 111 -10.03 16.60 -16.17
N MET A 112 -8.98 17.42 -16.30
CA MET A 112 -8.76 18.65 -15.55
C MET A 112 -9.10 19.89 -16.37
N LYS A 113 -9.70 20.91 -15.73
CA LYS A 113 -9.94 22.23 -16.39
C LYS A 113 -8.63 22.93 -16.74
N VAL A 114 -7.64 22.84 -15.87
CA VAL A 114 -6.29 23.40 -16.04
C VAL A 114 -5.30 22.28 -15.75
N PRO A 115 -4.80 21.58 -16.79
CA PRO A 115 -3.92 20.44 -16.63
C PRO A 115 -2.48 20.91 -16.39
N VAL A 116 -2.15 21.14 -15.12
CA VAL A 116 -0.81 21.55 -14.68
C VAL A 116 -0.37 20.73 -13.47
N LEU A 117 0.91 20.47 -13.36
CA LEU A 117 1.52 19.78 -12.24
C LEU A 117 2.55 20.67 -11.55
N VAL A 118 2.29 21.07 -10.32
CA VAL A 118 3.22 21.90 -9.54
C VAL A 118 4.34 21.03 -8.97
N LEU A 119 5.58 21.35 -9.28
CA LEU A 119 6.76 20.56 -8.96
C LEU A 119 7.57 21.10 -7.79
N THR A 120 7.57 22.42 -7.57
CA THR A 120 8.29 23.08 -6.48
C THR A 120 7.42 24.07 -5.74
N ARG A 121 7.88 24.48 -4.57
CA ARG A 121 7.38 25.68 -3.89
C ARG A 121 8.09 26.90 -4.46
N GLY A 122 7.63 28.10 -4.08
CA GLY A 122 8.23 29.38 -4.49
C GLY A 122 9.66 29.59 -4.00
N ASP A 123 10.05 28.92 -2.92
CA ASP A 123 11.43 28.90 -2.38
C ASP A 123 12.34 27.88 -3.10
N GLY A 124 11.84 27.19 -4.12
CA GLY A 124 12.55 26.17 -4.88
C GLY A 124 12.58 24.79 -4.25
N THR A 125 12.05 24.62 -3.02
CA THR A 125 11.96 23.27 -2.41
C THR A 125 10.99 22.38 -3.18
N SER A 126 11.32 21.10 -3.29
CA SER A 126 10.56 20.15 -4.09
C SER A 126 9.21 19.81 -3.47
N LEU A 127 8.21 19.65 -4.30
CA LEU A 127 6.97 18.95 -3.94
C LEU A 127 7.11 17.45 -4.27
N TYR A 128 6.22 16.65 -3.70
CA TYR A 128 6.26 15.20 -3.90
C TYR A 128 6.18 14.76 -5.38
N PRO A 129 5.49 15.46 -6.32
CA PRO A 129 5.49 15.05 -7.72
C PRO A 129 6.88 15.04 -8.36
N LEU A 130 7.72 16.02 -8.05
CA LEU A 130 9.08 16.06 -8.57
C LEU A 130 9.92 14.88 -8.08
N ARG A 131 9.79 14.52 -6.81
CA ARG A 131 10.49 13.38 -6.24
C ARG A 131 9.99 12.06 -6.80
N ASP A 132 8.69 11.95 -7.05
CA ASP A 132 8.08 10.77 -7.63
C ASP A 132 8.46 10.60 -9.12
N ILE A 133 8.56 11.68 -9.89
CA ILE A 133 9.11 11.64 -11.25
C ILE A 133 10.57 11.17 -11.22
N ALA A 134 11.40 11.72 -10.34
CA ALA A 134 12.79 11.31 -10.20
C ALA A 134 12.92 9.82 -9.83
N TYR A 135 12.06 9.33 -8.93
CA TYR A 135 11.96 7.92 -8.59
C TYR A 135 11.53 7.06 -9.78
N ALA A 136 10.49 7.47 -10.51
CA ALA A 136 9.97 6.74 -11.66
C ALA A 136 11.01 6.61 -12.79
N LEU A 137 11.80 7.65 -13.02
CA LEU A 137 12.92 7.64 -13.97
C LEU A 137 13.99 6.61 -13.57
N ASP A 138 14.37 6.55 -12.30
CA ASP A 138 15.36 5.59 -11.80
C ASP A 138 14.87 4.14 -11.88
N ILE A 139 13.64 3.88 -11.42
CA ILE A 139 13.06 2.53 -11.41
C ILE A 139 12.73 2.04 -12.82
N GLY A 140 12.28 2.94 -13.70
CA GLY A 140 11.93 2.62 -15.09
C GLY A 140 13.09 2.03 -15.90
N THR A 141 14.33 2.26 -15.50
CA THR A 141 15.52 1.64 -16.11
C THR A 141 15.74 0.20 -15.66
N LYS A 142 15.18 -0.21 -14.53
CA LYS A 142 15.44 -1.52 -13.90
C LYS A 142 14.45 -2.60 -14.33
N GLY A 143 13.31 -2.22 -14.93
CA GLY A 143 12.32 -3.17 -15.38
C GLY A 143 10.93 -2.56 -15.56
N LYS A 144 9.90 -3.43 -15.47
CA LYS A 144 8.51 -3.00 -15.52
C LYS A 144 8.11 -2.38 -14.19
N ASN A 145 7.74 -1.11 -14.21
CA ASN A 145 7.28 -0.40 -13.03
C ASN A 145 5.78 -0.64 -12.82
N ILE A 146 5.42 -1.30 -11.72
CA ILE A 146 4.03 -1.52 -11.30
C ILE A 146 3.85 -0.86 -9.93
N VAL A 147 2.88 0.05 -9.83
CA VAL A 147 2.55 0.74 -8.58
C VAL A 147 1.17 0.32 -8.08
N VAL A 148 1.03 0.19 -6.76
CA VAL A 148 -0.26 -0.12 -6.11
C VAL A 148 -0.70 1.11 -5.34
N LEU A 149 -1.83 1.70 -5.73
CA LEU A 149 -2.29 3.01 -5.26
C LEU A 149 -3.77 2.97 -4.87
N GLY A 150 -4.17 3.79 -3.91
CA GLY A 150 -5.58 4.07 -3.67
C GLY A 150 -6.24 4.73 -4.89
N GLU A 151 -7.53 4.51 -5.09
CA GLU A 151 -8.27 5.07 -6.23
C GLU A 151 -8.26 6.60 -6.25
N ASP A 152 -8.13 7.24 -5.08
CA ASP A 152 -7.98 8.68 -4.92
C ASP A 152 -6.68 9.24 -5.53
N GLN A 153 -5.69 8.37 -5.81
CA GLN A 153 -4.41 8.71 -6.43
C GLN A 153 -4.41 8.53 -7.96
N LYS A 154 -5.56 8.20 -8.56
CA LYS A 154 -5.64 7.90 -10.00
C LYS A 154 -5.19 9.10 -10.85
N LEU A 155 -5.82 10.26 -10.64
CA LEU A 155 -5.47 11.47 -11.38
C LEU A 155 -4.00 11.85 -11.20
N TYR A 156 -3.51 11.79 -9.96
CA TYR A 156 -2.10 12.04 -9.68
C TYR A 156 -1.16 11.10 -10.44
N ASN A 157 -1.48 9.81 -10.49
CA ASN A 157 -0.67 8.85 -11.26
C ASN A 157 -0.73 9.12 -12.77
N GLU A 158 -1.86 9.57 -13.29
CA GLU A 158 -2.01 9.97 -14.69
C GLU A 158 -1.14 11.21 -15.00
N GLN A 159 -1.06 12.18 -14.10
CA GLN A 159 -0.16 13.34 -14.21
C GLN A 159 1.33 12.93 -14.22
N ILE A 160 1.74 12.03 -13.33
CA ILE A 160 3.12 11.51 -13.36
C ILE A 160 3.41 10.76 -14.67
N ASN A 161 2.45 9.98 -15.16
CA ASN A 161 2.61 9.30 -16.44
C ASN A 161 2.64 10.28 -17.64
N ALA A 162 1.91 11.40 -17.57
CA ALA A 162 2.01 12.47 -18.55
C ALA A 162 3.41 13.11 -18.57
N ALA A 163 3.97 13.40 -17.39
CA ALA A 163 5.35 13.88 -17.27
C ALA A 163 6.37 12.88 -17.84
N LEU A 164 6.20 11.57 -17.57
CA LEU A 164 7.07 10.53 -18.14
C LEU A 164 6.95 10.42 -19.66
N LYS A 165 5.75 10.58 -20.23
CA LYS A 165 5.53 10.61 -21.68
C LYS A 165 6.19 11.83 -22.33
N LEU A 166 6.11 13.01 -21.71
CA LEU A 166 6.81 14.21 -22.16
C LEU A 166 8.33 14.00 -22.25
N LEU A 167 8.86 13.18 -21.36
CA LEU A 167 10.27 12.80 -21.33
C LEU A 167 10.61 11.60 -22.20
N GLU A 168 9.66 11.07 -22.97
CA GLU A 168 9.80 9.85 -23.78
C GLU A 168 10.27 8.64 -22.96
N LYS A 169 9.80 8.53 -21.73
CA LYS A 169 10.12 7.45 -20.80
C LYS A 169 8.96 6.49 -20.63
N LYS A 170 9.28 5.26 -20.21
CA LYS A 170 8.28 4.23 -19.88
C LYS A 170 7.39 4.71 -18.76
N THR A 171 6.08 4.64 -18.98
CA THR A 171 5.08 4.91 -17.94
C THR A 171 5.00 3.77 -16.94
N ARG A 172 4.49 4.05 -15.76
CA ARG A 172 4.21 3.04 -14.74
C ARG A 172 2.79 2.50 -14.90
N LYS A 173 2.63 1.19 -14.70
CA LYS A 173 1.32 0.53 -14.65
C LYS A 173 0.80 0.62 -13.22
N ALA A 174 -0.43 1.10 -13.05
CA ALA A 174 -1.04 1.16 -11.73
C ALA A 174 -2.05 0.02 -11.53
N VAL A 175 -2.09 -0.50 -10.30
CA VAL A 175 -3.19 -1.28 -9.76
C VAL A 175 -3.85 -0.40 -8.71
N TYR A 176 -5.09 0.01 -8.96
CA TYR A 176 -5.85 0.84 -8.02
C TYR A 176 -6.68 -0.04 -7.09
N TYR A 177 -6.68 0.30 -5.81
CA TYR A 177 -7.55 -0.34 -4.83
C TYR A 177 -8.51 0.67 -4.21
N SER A 178 -9.71 0.19 -3.91
CA SER A 178 -10.75 0.99 -3.28
C SER A 178 -10.73 0.84 -1.75
N PHE A 179 -11.74 1.34 -1.06
CA PHE A 179 -11.74 1.43 0.39
C PHE A 179 -12.13 0.11 1.06
N VAL A 180 -11.53 -0.14 2.24
CA VAL A 180 -11.98 -1.17 3.18
C VAL A 180 -12.91 -0.50 4.20
N LEU A 181 -14.16 -0.92 4.21
CA LEU A 181 -15.21 -0.42 5.10
C LEU A 181 -15.55 -1.51 6.13
N LEU A 182 -15.78 -1.14 7.37
CA LEU A 182 -16.32 -2.05 8.37
C LEU A 182 -17.85 -1.98 8.37
N ASP A 183 -18.51 -3.13 8.49
CA ASP A 183 -19.97 -3.24 8.46
C ASP A 183 -20.63 -2.48 9.64
N GLU A 184 -19.98 -2.46 10.80
CA GLU A 184 -20.47 -1.84 12.05
C GLU A 184 -20.26 -0.32 12.12
N GLY A 185 -19.82 0.34 11.07
CA GLY A 185 -19.65 1.79 11.03
C GLY A 185 -18.52 2.27 10.12
N LYS A 186 -18.78 3.37 9.44
CA LYS A 186 -17.82 3.98 8.52
C LYS A 186 -16.51 4.30 9.21
N MET A 187 -15.40 3.73 8.75
CA MET A 187 -14.07 4.28 9.04
C MET A 187 -14.02 5.70 8.50
N SER A 188 -14.29 6.68 9.35
CA SER A 188 -14.22 8.07 8.97
C SER A 188 -12.94 8.68 9.51
N THR A 189 -11.94 8.78 8.66
CA THR A 189 -10.73 9.58 8.94
C THR A 189 -11.06 11.03 9.27
N ARG A 190 -12.19 11.56 8.76
CA ARG A 190 -12.66 12.92 9.05
C ARG A 190 -13.21 13.10 10.47
N LYS A 191 -13.73 12.04 11.11
CA LYS A 191 -14.28 12.08 12.49
C LYS A 191 -13.29 11.60 13.57
N GLY A 192 -12.03 11.31 13.22
CA GLY A 192 -11.03 10.92 14.22
C GLY A 192 -10.96 9.41 14.53
N ASN A 193 -11.90 8.61 14.06
CA ASN A 193 -11.90 7.15 14.26
C ASN A 193 -11.02 6.48 13.19
N ILE A 194 -9.72 6.44 13.45
CA ILE A 194 -8.79 5.64 12.65
C ILE A 194 -8.72 4.26 13.30
N VAL A 195 -9.06 3.22 12.56
CA VAL A 195 -8.76 1.84 12.96
C VAL A 195 -7.33 1.54 12.55
N LEU A 196 -6.46 1.33 13.52
CA LEU A 196 -5.09 0.91 13.26
C LEU A 196 -5.07 -0.57 12.84
N LEU A 197 -4.16 -0.92 11.91
CA LEU A 197 -4.00 -2.31 11.50
C LEU A 197 -3.73 -3.25 12.70
N GLU A 198 -2.99 -2.80 13.70
CA GLU A 198 -2.74 -3.54 14.93
C GLU A 198 -4.02 -3.85 15.73
N ASP A 199 -4.94 -2.90 15.79
CA ASP A 199 -6.22 -3.08 16.49
C ASP A 199 -7.07 -4.10 15.73
N PHE A 200 -7.08 -3.99 14.40
CA PHE A 200 -7.78 -4.92 13.52
C PHE A 200 -7.21 -6.34 13.61
N MET A 201 -5.88 -6.49 13.67
CA MET A 201 -5.21 -7.76 13.90
C MET A 201 -5.50 -8.34 15.28
N SER A 202 -5.53 -7.49 16.32
CA SER A 202 -5.88 -7.92 17.69
C SER A 202 -7.31 -8.41 17.77
N GLU A 203 -8.24 -7.74 17.11
CA GLU A 203 -9.62 -8.19 16.99
C GLU A 203 -9.74 -9.52 16.25
N ALA A 204 -8.98 -9.71 15.16
CA ALA A 204 -8.92 -10.98 14.44
C ALA A 204 -8.52 -12.14 15.35
N LEU A 205 -7.47 -11.96 16.17
CA LEU A 205 -7.02 -12.97 17.13
C LEU A 205 -8.09 -13.28 18.18
N LYS A 206 -8.70 -12.25 18.74
CA LYS A 206 -9.75 -12.40 19.76
C LYS A 206 -10.95 -13.20 19.22
N LYS A 207 -11.45 -12.80 18.04
CA LYS A 207 -12.61 -13.46 17.41
C LYS A 207 -12.29 -14.90 16.97
N ALA A 208 -11.13 -15.14 16.35
CA ALA A 208 -10.69 -16.49 16.01
C ALA A 208 -10.51 -17.38 17.25
N GLY A 209 -9.96 -16.84 18.35
CA GLY A 209 -9.84 -17.54 19.60
C GLY A 209 -11.20 -17.93 20.20
N THR A 210 -12.19 -17.05 20.10
CA THR A 210 -13.56 -17.33 20.56
C THR A 210 -14.21 -18.45 19.73
N GLU A 211 -14.09 -18.41 18.41
CA GLU A 211 -14.56 -19.46 17.52
C GLU A 211 -13.92 -20.83 17.81
N LEU A 212 -12.61 -20.85 18.03
CA LEU A 212 -11.90 -22.09 18.42
C LEU A 212 -12.39 -22.63 19.76
N LYS A 213 -12.61 -21.76 20.76
CA LYS A 213 -13.11 -22.17 22.06
C LYS A 213 -14.52 -22.78 21.97
N GLN A 214 -15.40 -22.18 21.16
CA GLN A 214 -16.76 -22.70 20.95
C GLN A 214 -16.76 -24.07 20.29
N ARG A 215 -15.93 -24.26 19.25
CA ARG A 215 -15.89 -25.50 18.46
C ARG A 215 -15.10 -26.63 19.11
N TYR A 216 -13.96 -26.31 19.72
CA TYR A 216 -13.00 -27.32 20.21
C TYR A 216 -12.79 -27.28 21.71
N LYS A 217 -13.53 -26.44 22.44
CA LYS A 217 -13.42 -26.26 23.92
C LYS A 217 -12.00 -25.91 24.39
N LYS A 218 -11.11 -25.54 23.50
CA LYS A 218 -9.70 -25.19 23.74
C LYS A 218 -9.29 -24.00 22.91
N ILE A 219 -8.47 -23.11 23.50
CA ILE A 219 -7.83 -22.03 22.76
C ILE A 219 -6.40 -22.43 22.43
N ASP A 220 -6.09 -22.52 21.15
CA ASP A 220 -4.73 -22.60 20.64
C ASP A 220 -4.37 -21.25 20.04
N SER A 221 -3.44 -20.55 20.67
CA SER A 221 -3.01 -19.21 20.24
C SER A 221 -2.36 -19.19 18.85
N LYS A 222 -1.65 -20.27 18.49
CA LYS A 222 -1.05 -20.42 17.16
C LYS A 222 -2.12 -20.61 16.09
N ALA A 223 -3.09 -21.52 16.37
CA ALA A 223 -4.22 -21.74 15.48
C ALA A 223 -5.08 -20.46 15.34
N ALA A 224 -5.36 -19.76 16.45
CA ALA A 224 -6.08 -18.49 16.42
C ALA A 224 -5.38 -17.46 15.54
N LYS A 225 -4.04 -17.37 15.60
CA LYS A 225 -3.25 -16.47 14.76
C LYS A 225 -3.38 -16.83 13.27
N VAL A 226 -3.22 -18.10 12.93
CA VAL A 226 -3.30 -18.60 11.54
C VAL A 226 -4.70 -18.35 10.97
N ILE A 227 -5.75 -18.67 11.73
CA ILE A 227 -7.15 -18.50 11.31
C ILE A 227 -7.50 -17.03 11.21
N GLY A 228 -7.23 -16.24 12.25
CA GLY A 228 -7.59 -14.82 12.31
C GLY A 228 -6.90 -13.99 11.24
N TYR A 229 -5.58 -14.15 11.08
CA TYR A 229 -4.83 -13.43 10.05
C TYR A 229 -5.14 -13.93 8.65
N GLY A 230 -5.46 -15.22 8.49
CA GLY A 230 -5.96 -15.77 7.25
C GLY A 230 -7.29 -15.15 6.86
N ALA A 231 -8.25 -15.10 7.78
CA ALA A 231 -9.57 -14.50 7.58
C ALA A 231 -9.48 -13.02 7.19
N LEU A 232 -8.61 -12.25 7.87
CA LEU A 232 -8.36 -10.85 7.55
C LEU A 232 -7.82 -10.68 6.13
N LYS A 233 -6.75 -11.39 5.78
CA LYS A 233 -6.14 -11.27 4.45
C LYS A 233 -7.08 -11.72 3.34
N TYR A 234 -7.67 -12.88 3.48
CA TYR A 234 -8.56 -13.43 2.45
C TYR A 234 -9.84 -12.60 2.30
N GLY A 235 -10.41 -12.13 3.42
CA GLY A 235 -11.59 -11.28 3.41
C GLY A 235 -11.42 -10.01 2.61
N ILE A 236 -10.19 -9.45 2.58
CA ILE A 236 -9.84 -8.30 1.77
C ILE A 236 -9.51 -8.71 0.33
N LEU A 237 -8.64 -9.71 0.15
CA LEU A 237 -8.08 -10.06 -1.16
C LEU A 237 -9.04 -10.80 -2.10
N LYS A 238 -10.12 -11.41 -1.58
CA LYS A 238 -11.13 -12.07 -2.42
C LYS A 238 -11.99 -11.10 -3.25
N VAL A 239 -11.96 -9.83 -2.92
CA VAL A 239 -12.69 -8.76 -3.62
C VAL A 239 -11.77 -8.14 -4.66
N SER A 240 -12.29 -7.88 -5.87
CA SER A 240 -11.52 -7.16 -6.90
C SER A 240 -11.03 -5.81 -6.38
N PRO A 241 -9.79 -5.42 -6.66
CA PRO A 241 -9.20 -4.22 -6.05
C PRO A 241 -10.01 -2.94 -6.28
N GLU A 242 -10.70 -2.83 -7.42
CA GLU A 242 -11.50 -1.64 -7.77
C GLU A 242 -12.82 -1.53 -6.98
N LYS A 243 -13.19 -2.57 -6.24
CA LYS A 243 -14.44 -2.60 -5.46
C LYS A 243 -14.16 -2.32 -3.99
N ASN A 244 -15.07 -1.58 -3.34
CA ASN A 244 -15.05 -1.44 -1.90
C ASN A 244 -15.18 -2.79 -1.21
N VAL A 245 -14.33 -3.05 -0.24
CA VAL A 245 -14.43 -4.22 0.63
C VAL A 245 -15.31 -3.84 1.83
N ILE A 246 -16.47 -4.45 1.94
CA ILE A 246 -17.28 -4.38 3.17
C ILE A 246 -16.85 -5.56 4.03
N PHE A 247 -16.01 -5.28 5.04
CA PHE A 247 -15.45 -6.32 5.87
C PHE A 247 -16.37 -6.69 7.04
N ASN A 248 -16.77 -7.95 7.09
CA ASN A 248 -17.60 -8.52 8.12
C ASN A 248 -16.90 -9.72 8.78
N TRP A 249 -16.70 -9.66 10.10
CA TRP A 249 -15.99 -10.70 10.86
C TRP A 249 -16.72 -12.04 10.86
N GLN A 250 -18.04 -12.03 10.97
CA GLN A 250 -18.83 -13.26 11.02
C GLN A 250 -18.70 -14.04 9.73
N GLN A 251 -18.73 -13.33 8.60
CA GLN A 251 -18.49 -13.93 7.28
C GLN A 251 -17.04 -14.38 7.11
N ALA A 252 -16.07 -13.55 7.50
CA ALA A 252 -14.65 -13.83 7.27
C ALA A 252 -14.14 -15.04 8.08
N LEU A 253 -14.72 -15.30 9.25
CA LEU A 253 -14.36 -16.41 10.14
C LEU A 253 -15.26 -17.64 9.97
N ASN A 254 -16.20 -17.63 9.05
CA ASN A 254 -17.02 -18.81 8.75
C ASN A 254 -16.14 -19.94 8.21
N PHE A 255 -16.42 -21.19 8.66
CA PHE A 255 -15.73 -22.40 8.19
C PHE A 255 -16.38 -23.01 6.95
N GLU A 256 -17.39 -22.37 6.40
CA GLU A 256 -18.10 -22.77 5.20
C GLU A 256 -18.08 -21.62 4.17
N GLY A 257 -18.14 -21.98 2.88
CA GLY A 257 -18.17 -21.03 1.77
C GLY A 257 -16.78 -20.45 1.41
N GLU A 258 -16.76 -19.27 0.81
CA GLU A 258 -15.55 -18.61 0.31
C GLU A 258 -14.80 -17.87 1.42
N THR A 259 -14.12 -18.62 2.26
CA THR A 259 -13.42 -18.09 3.45
C THR A 259 -12.03 -18.69 3.62
N ALA A 260 -11.15 -17.99 4.33
CA ALA A 260 -9.83 -18.53 4.65
C ALA A 260 -9.90 -19.77 5.54
N PRO A 261 -10.72 -19.85 6.60
CA PRO A 261 -10.86 -21.06 7.38
C PRO A 261 -11.27 -22.27 6.57
N TYR A 262 -12.13 -22.13 5.57
CA TYR A 262 -12.52 -23.22 4.67
C TYR A 262 -11.32 -23.73 3.84
N ILE A 263 -10.57 -22.82 3.25
CA ILE A 263 -9.36 -23.15 2.46
C ILE A 263 -8.31 -23.82 3.37
N GLN A 264 -8.10 -23.30 4.57
CA GLN A 264 -7.17 -23.86 5.55
C GLN A 264 -7.59 -25.28 5.99
N TYR A 265 -8.89 -25.49 6.18
CA TYR A 265 -9.45 -26.80 6.48
C TYR A 265 -9.24 -27.80 5.33
N ALA A 266 -9.52 -27.41 4.09
CA ALA A 266 -9.27 -28.24 2.92
C ALA A 266 -7.79 -28.64 2.82
N TYR A 267 -6.88 -27.67 2.99
CA TYR A 267 -5.44 -27.91 3.02
C TYR A 267 -5.04 -28.91 4.13
N ALA A 268 -5.56 -28.71 5.33
CA ALA A 268 -5.26 -29.59 6.46
C ALA A 268 -5.74 -31.04 6.21
N ARG A 269 -6.92 -31.21 5.59
CA ARG A 269 -7.43 -32.53 5.19
C ARG A 269 -6.56 -33.19 4.14
N ILE A 270 -6.21 -32.49 3.06
CA ILE A 270 -5.34 -32.99 2.00
C ILE A 270 -3.98 -33.39 2.59
N SER A 271 -3.38 -32.52 3.40
CA SER A 271 -2.10 -32.80 4.07
C SER A 271 -2.17 -34.05 4.98
N SER A 272 -3.29 -34.24 5.68
CA SER A 272 -3.53 -35.39 6.52
C SER A 272 -3.66 -36.71 5.72
N ILE A 273 -4.35 -36.66 4.56
CA ILE A 273 -4.48 -37.79 3.63
C ILE A 273 -3.11 -38.20 3.10
N ILE A 274 -2.32 -37.22 2.58
CA ILE A 274 -0.97 -37.46 2.07
C ILE A 274 -0.08 -38.07 3.16
N LYS A 275 -0.13 -37.53 4.40
CA LYS A 275 0.65 -38.06 5.53
C LYS A 275 0.25 -39.48 5.88
N LYS A 276 -1.02 -39.84 5.83
CA LYS A 276 -1.54 -41.19 6.10
C LYS A 276 -1.19 -42.18 4.99
N TYR A 277 -1.01 -41.72 3.77
CA TYR A 277 -0.66 -42.58 2.64
C TYR A 277 0.69 -43.31 2.82
N LYS A 278 1.65 -42.72 3.58
CA LYS A 278 2.95 -43.31 3.98
C LYS A 278 3.82 -43.84 2.84
N ARG A 279 3.48 -43.64 1.59
CA ARG A 279 4.22 -44.07 0.41
C ARG A 279 4.68 -42.84 -0.37
N GLN A 280 5.71 -43.01 -1.20
CA GLN A 280 6.10 -41.96 -2.15
C GLN A 280 4.99 -41.78 -3.17
N LEU A 281 4.56 -40.54 -3.40
CA LEU A 281 3.58 -40.25 -4.44
C LEU A 281 4.15 -40.70 -5.79
N PRO A 282 3.36 -41.34 -6.65
CA PRO A 282 3.83 -41.77 -7.96
C PRO A 282 4.26 -40.56 -8.79
N LYS A 283 5.39 -40.66 -9.47
CA LYS A 283 5.89 -39.58 -10.37
C LYS A 283 4.99 -39.39 -11.60
N LYS A 284 4.25 -40.42 -11.99
CA LYS A 284 3.25 -40.37 -13.06
C LYS A 284 1.93 -40.84 -12.48
N ALA A 285 0.90 -40.03 -12.64
CA ALA A 285 -0.47 -40.38 -12.30
C ALA A 285 -1.18 -40.90 -13.55
N ASP A 286 -1.97 -41.93 -13.39
CA ASP A 286 -2.90 -42.38 -14.42
C ASP A 286 -4.21 -41.59 -14.28
N PHE A 287 -4.36 -40.57 -15.07
CA PHE A 287 -5.53 -39.71 -15.05
C PHE A 287 -6.79 -40.35 -15.64
N SER A 288 -6.67 -41.51 -16.30
CA SER A 288 -7.82 -42.24 -16.81
C SER A 288 -8.68 -42.87 -15.69
N LEU A 289 -8.10 -42.95 -14.47
CA LEU A 289 -8.79 -43.43 -13.27
C LEU A 289 -9.65 -42.33 -12.59
N LEU A 290 -9.56 -41.08 -13.05
CA LEU A 290 -10.34 -39.97 -12.55
C LEU A 290 -11.61 -39.80 -13.44
N ASP A 291 -12.62 -40.59 -13.17
CA ASP A 291 -13.82 -40.68 -14.02
C ASP A 291 -15.11 -40.15 -13.36
N SER A 292 -15.06 -39.86 -12.05
CA SER A 292 -16.21 -39.30 -11.36
C SER A 292 -16.46 -37.84 -11.81
N LYS A 293 -17.72 -37.45 -11.77
CA LYS A 293 -18.15 -36.10 -12.17
C LYS A 293 -17.40 -35.01 -11.37
N GLU A 294 -17.24 -35.24 -10.09
CA GLU A 294 -16.56 -34.31 -9.15
C GLU A 294 -15.07 -34.16 -9.48
N GLU A 295 -14.40 -35.24 -9.84
CA GLU A 295 -12.98 -35.23 -10.24
C GLU A 295 -12.80 -34.49 -11.56
N ILE A 296 -13.66 -34.77 -12.55
CA ILE A 296 -13.61 -34.07 -13.85
C ILE A 296 -13.89 -32.58 -13.69
N GLU A 297 -14.86 -32.19 -12.85
CA GLU A 297 -15.13 -30.79 -12.57
C GLU A 297 -13.97 -30.09 -11.86
N LEU A 298 -13.32 -30.78 -10.91
CA LEU A 298 -12.13 -30.25 -10.24
C LEU A 298 -10.97 -30.02 -11.22
N ILE A 299 -10.71 -31.03 -12.09
CA ILE A 299 -9.66 -30.90 -13.13
C ILE A 299 -9.93 -29.71 -14.03
N LYS A 300 -11.18 -29.53 -14.50
CA LYS A 300 -11.57 -28.39 -15.32
C LYS A 300 -11.34 -27.06 -14.62
N LYS A 301 -11.66 -26.96 -13.33
CA LYS A 301 -11.42 -25.75 -12.53
C LYS A 301 -9.92 -25.47 -12.30
N LEU A 302 -9.10 -26.50 -12.20
CA LEU A 302 -7.64 -26.33 -12.02
C LEU A 302 -6.93 -25.97 -13.33
N SER A 303 -7.55 -26.24 -14.50
CA SER A 303 -7.00 -25.93 -15.82
C SER A 303 -7.40 -24.55 -16.36
N ALA A 304 -8.34 -23.86 -15.74
CA ALA A 304 -8.84 -22.54 -16.12
C ALA A 304 -7.99 -21.43 -15.45
#